data_ee41cca6930b8810eec75c02d95ed522
#
_entry.id   ee41cca6930b8810eec75c02d95ed522
#
_cell.length_a   1.000
_cell.length_b   1.000
_cell.length_c   1.000
_cell.angle_alpha   90.00
_cell.angle_beta   90.00
_cell.angle_gamma   90.00
#
_symmetry.space_group_name_H-M   'P 1'
#
loop_
_entity.id
_entity.type
_entity.pdbx_description
1 polymer ?
#
loop_
_entity_poly.entity_id
_entity_poly.type
_entity_poly.pdbx_seq_one_letter_code
_entity_poly.pdbx_strand_id
1 'polypeptide(L)'
;MSLSKNNFTIVIVTFKSEKVIETCLNSINQKYSVIIVENSKDASFKKNIESKFPNVKCYLTGSNMGMGSANNIGIKLAKTNYVLILNPDVKLTQDTIINLTSEIELINSFAIAAPMEITDLKKKKLWFY
;
A
#
# COMPACT_ATOMS: atom_id res chain seq x y z
N MET A 1 -19.57 9.61 -9.08
CA MET A 1 -19.40 8.17 -8.81
C MET A 1 -18.73 8.04 -7.47
N SER A 2 -19.40 7.51 -6.49
CA SER A 2 -18.78 7.17 -5.21
C SER A 2 -17.71 6.11 -5.46
N LEU A 3 -16.44 6.36 -5.09
CA LEU A 3 -15.41 5.33 -5.03
C LEU A 3 -15.91 4.28 -4.05
N SER A 4 -16.50 3.20 -4.56
CA SER A 4 -16.94 2.09 -3.71
C SER A 4 -15.75 1.64 -2.87
N LYS A 5 -16.00 1.27 -1.61
CA LYS A 5 -15.02 0.86 -0.60
C LYS A 5 -14.00 -0.21 -1.06
N ASN A 6 -14.16 -0.77 -2.26
CA ASN A 6 -13.34 -1.83 -2.85
C ASN A 6 -12.59 -1.42 -4.13
N ASN A 7 -12.46 -0.12 -4.40
CA ASN A 7 -11.95 0.34 -5.70
C ASN A 7 -10.43 0.54 -5.73
N PHE A 8 -9.70 0.16 -4.69
CA PHE A 8 -8.25 0.19 -4.70
C PHE A 8 -7.60 -1.02 -4.01
N THR A 9 -6.41 -1.33 -4.45
CA THR A 9 -5.53 -2.35 -3.88
C THR A 9 -4.35 -1.66 -3.22
N ILE A 10 -3.96 -2.12 -2.03
CA ILE A 10 -2.75 -1.63 -1.36
C ILE A 10 -1.58 -2.48 -1.84
N VAL A 11 -0.53 -1.84 -2.33
CA VAL A 11 0.72 -2.48 -2.75
C VAL A 11 1.83 -2.10 -1.80
N ILE A 12 2.50 -3.10 -1.24
CA ILE A 12 3.62 -2.94 -0.31
C ILE A 12 4.81 -3.73 -0.84
N VAL A 13 5.92 -3.05 -1.07
CA VAL A 13 7.19 -3.73 -1.37
C VAL A 13 7.92 -4.00 -0.07
N THR A 14 8.36 -5.24 0.11
CA THR A 14 9.13 -5.68 1.28
C THR A 14 10.49 -6.21 0.85
N PHE A 15 11.49 -5.95 1.69
CA PHE A 15 12.82 -6.55 1.63
C PHE A 15 13.41 -6.49 3.03
N LYS A 16 13.58 -7.64 3.68
CA LYS A 16 14.04 -7.73 5.08
C LYS A 16 13.18 -6.88 6.03
N SER A 17 11.86 -6.93 5.84
CA SER A 17 10.89 -6.07 6.55
C SER A 17 10.14 -6.81 7.67
N GLU A 18 10.59 -7.98 8.10
CA GLU A 18 9.91 -8.87 9.05
C GLU A 18 9.54 -8.16 10.36
N LYS A 19 10.40 -7.22 10.80
CA LYS A 19 10.21 -6.50 12.07
C LYS A 19 9.11 -5.44 12.05
N VAL A 20 8.74 -4.93 10.87
CA VAL A 20 7.84 -3.77 10.75
C VAL A 20 6.55 -4.09 10.02
N ILE A 21 6.57 -5.06 9.12
CA ILE A 21 5.43 -5.34 8.22
C ILE A 21 4.15 -5.73 8.97
N GLU A 22 4.23 -6.49 10.05
CA GLU A 22 3.05 -6.91 10.80
C GLU A 22 2.34 -5.71 11.45
N THR A 23 3.09 -4.73 11.94
CA THR A 23 2.52 -3.48 12.49
C THR A 23 1.79 -2.70 11.40
N CYS A 24 2.37 -2.61 10.21
CA CYS A 24 1.74 -1.99 9.05
C CYS A 24 0.43 -2.71 8.69
N LEU A 25 0.47 -4.04 8.50
CA LEU A 25 -0.69 -4.84 8.11
C LEU A 25 -1.81 -4.81 9.15
N ASN A 26 -1.48 -4.83 10.44
CA ASN A 26 -2.47 -4.70 11.52
C ASN A 26 -3.16 -3.33 11.53
N SER A 27 -2.57 -2.31 10.94
CA SER A 27 -3.18 -0.98 10.80
C SER A 27 -4.12 -0.86 9.59
N ILE A 28 -4.10 -1.84 8.70
CA ILE A 28 -4.93 -1.89 7.49
C ILE A 28 -6.21 -2.69 7.79
N ASN A 29 -7.38 -2.11 7.49
CA ASN A 29 -8.64 -2.84 7.62
C ASN A 29 -8.68 -4.01 6.64
N GLN A 30 -9.06 -5.20 7.12
CA GLN A 30 -9.08 -6.45 6.35
C GLN A 30 -10.02 -6.44 5.12
N LYS A 31 -10.91 -5.47 5.01
CA LYS A 31 -11.75 -5.29 3.81
C LYS A 31 -10.97 -4.88 2.56
N TYR A 32 -9.75 -4.36 2.73
CA TYR A 32 -8.90 -3.96 1.61
C TYR A 32 -7.98 -5.10 1.17
N SER A 33 -7.91 -5.33 -0.13
CA SER A 33 -6.94 -6.26 -0.71
C SER A 33 -5.54 -5.68 -0.61
N VAL A 34 -4.59 -6.49 -0.16
CA VAL A 34 -3.18 -6.12 -0.06
C VAL A 34 -2.35 -7.07 -0.92
N ILE A 35 -1.51 -6.49 -1.75
CA ILE A 35 -0.48 -7.20 -2.50
C ILE A 35 0.86 -6.83 -1.88
N ILE A 36 1.57 -7.83 -1.37
CA ILE A 36 2.97 -7.70 -0.98
C ILE A 36 3.84 -8.22 -2.13
N VAL A 37 4.80 -7.43 -2.53
CA VAL A 37 5.87 -7.85 -3.43
C VAL A 37 7.14 -7.97 -2.58
N GLU A 38 7.43 -9.20 -2.16
CA GLU A 38 8.64 -9.51 -1.41
C GLU A 38 9.82 -9.57 -2.38
N ASN A 39 10.73 -8.63 -2.21
CA ASN A 39 11.83 -8.38 -3.14
C ASN A 39 13.02 -9.34 -2.91
N SER A 40 12.67 -10.61 -2.71
CA SER A 40 13.60 -11.71 -2.45
C SER A 40 12.99 -13.05 -2.89
N LYS A 41 13.60 -14.15 -2.46
CA LYS A 41 13.11 -15.53 -2.64
C LYS A 41 12.62 -16.18 -1.34
N ASP A 42 12.31 -15.37 -0.31
CA ASP A 42 11.92 -15.88 1.02
C ASP A 42 10.50 -16.46 1.01
N ALA A 43 10.43 -17.77 0.75
CA ALA A 43 9.16 -18.50 0.77
C ALA A 43 8.59 -18.66 2.19
N SER A 44 9.44 -18.60 3.22
CA SER A 44 8.99 -18.70 4.63
C SER A 44 8.29 -17.41 5.06
N PHE A 45 8.82 -16.26 4.67
CA PHE A 45 8.15 -14.95 4.85
C PHE A 45 6.77 -14.96 4.19
N LYS A 46 6.71 -15.34 2.90
CA LYS A 46 5.44 -15.43 2.18
C LYS A 46 4.42 -16.30 2.91
N LYS A 47 4.79 -17.52 3.29
CA LYS A 47 3.90 -18.46 3.99
C LYS A 47 3.42 -17.89 5.33
N ASN A 48 4.30 -17.27 6.10
CA ASN A 48 3.97 -16.68 7.39
C ASN A 48 2.96 -15.53 7.24
N ILE A 49 3.21 -14.61 6.33
CA ILE A 49 2.34 -13.43 6.12
C ILE A 49 0.95 -13.86 5.61
N GLU A 50 0.89 -14.70 4.59
CA GLU A 50 -0.40 -15.15 4.03
C GLU A 50 -1.23 -15.99 5.02
N SER A 51 -0.57 -16.69 5.96
CA SER A 51 -1.27 -17.45 7.01
C SER A 51 -1.89 -16.55 8.08
N LYS A 52 -1.28 -15.41 8.36
CA LYS A 52 -1.74 -14.45 9.38
C LYS A 52 -2.76 -13.44 8.86
N PHE A 53 -2.65 -13.08 7.58
CA PHE A 53 -3.43 -12.00 6.98
C PHE A 53 -4.20 -12.51 5.75
N PRO A 54 -5.46 -12.90 5.88
CA PRO A 54 -6.23 -13.52 4.80
C PRO A 54 -6.52 -12.59 3.61
N ASN A 55 -6.43 -11.28 3.81
CA ASN A 55 -6.58 -10.26 2.77
C ASN A 55 -5.27 -9.94 2.02
N VAL A 56 -4.16 -10.62 2.36
CA VAL A 56 -2.84 -10.40 1.77
C VAL A 56 -2.52 -11.51 0.77
N LYS A 57 -2.00 -11.12 -0.40
CA LYS A 57 -1.27 -12.00 -1.31
C LYS A 57 0.16 -11.53 -1.46
N CYS A 58 1.10 -12.45 -1.26
CA CYS A 58 2.53 -12.18 -1.34
C CYS A 58 3.15 -12.81 -2.59
N TYR A 59 3.90 -12.04 -3.34
CA TYR A 59 4.61 -12.45 -4.55
C TYR A 59 6.11 -12.28 -4.35
N LEU A 60 6.86 -13.32 -4.66
CA LEU A 60 8.33 -13.31 -4.56
C LEU A 60 8.92 -12.89 -5.91
N THR A 61 9.87 -11.97 -5.89
CA THR A 61 10.59 -11.56 -7.10
C THR A 61 11.77 -12.47 -7.45
N GLY A 62 12.23 -13.28 -6.49
CA GLY A 62 13.39 -14.15 -6.64
C GLY A 62 14.74 -13.46 -6.40
N SER A 63 14.81 -12.15 -6.45
CA SER A 63 16.00 -11.34 -6.17
C SER A 63 15.60 -9.90 -5.87
N ASN A 64 16.48 -9.11 -5.26
CA ASN A 64 16.23 -7.69 -5.07
C ASN A 64 16.38 -6.94 -6.39
N MET A 65 15.26 -6.52 -6.97
CA MET A 65 15.21 -5.78 -8.23
C MET A 65 14.96 -4.28 -8.05
N GLY A 66 15.04 -3.79 -6.81
CA GLY A 66 14.77 -2.41 -6.44
C GLY A 66 13.27 -2.14 -6.21
N MET A 67 12.99 -1.05 -5.49
CA MET A 67 11.64 -0.70 -5.04
C MET A 67 10.72 -0.34 -6.22
N GLY A 68 11.23 0.43 -7.20
CA GLY A 68 10.42 0.85 -8.35
C GLY A 68 9.94 -0.31 -9.20
N SER A 69 10.84 -1.25 -9.53
CA SER A 69 10.48 -2.44 -10.31
C SER A 69 9.50 -3.34 -9.55
N ALA A 70 9.71 -3.52 -8.25
CA ALA A 70 8.81 -4.31 -7.42
C ALA A 70 7.42 -3.65 -7.28
N ASN A 71 7.35 -2.32 -7.10
CA ASN A 71 6.08 -1.60 -7.13
C ASN A 71 5.34 -1.79 -8.46
N ASN A 72 6.03 -1.73 -9.58
CA ASN A 72 5.44 -1.94 -10.90
C ASN A 72 4.83 -3.36 -11.04
N ILE A 73 5.45 -4.37 -10.44
CA ILE A 73 4.87 -5.72 -10.39
C ILE A 73 3.55 -5.68 -9.61
N GLY A 74 3.54 -5.10 -8.42
CA GLY A 74 2.34 -4.98 -7.58
C GLY A 74 1.22 -4.23 -8.28
N ILE A 75 1.52 -3.11 -8.95
CA ILE A 75 0.57 -2.33 -9.74
C ILE A 75 -0.05 -3.17 -10.86
N LYS A 76 0.75 -3.95 -11.58
CA LYS A 76 0.26 -4.83 -12.68
C LYS A 76 -0.61 -5.98 -12.16
N LEU A 77 -0.39 -6.45 -10.95
CA LEU A 77 -1.17 -7.50 -10.32
C LEU A 77 -2.50 -7.01 -9.74
N ALA A 78 -2.60 -5.71 -9.45
CA ALA A 78 -3.82 -5.10 -8.95
C ALA A 78 -4.93 -5.14 -10.01
N LYS A 79 -6.15 -5.47 -9.57
CA LYS A 79 -7.34 -5.56 -10.44
C LYS A 79 -8.34 -4.42 -10.20
N THR A 80 -7.96 -3.45 -9.40
CA THR A 80 -8.77 -2.29 -9.03
C THR A 80 -8.35 -1.06 -9.84
N ASN A 81 -9.21 -0.07 -9.92
CA ASN A 81 -8.93 1.16 -10.69
C ASN A 81 -7.81 2.00 -10.08
N TYR A 82 -7.61 1.87 -8.78
CA TYR A 82 -6.59 2.62 -8.05
C TYR A 82 -5.67 1.70 -7.26
N VAL A 83 -4.44 2.13 -7.09
CA VAL A 83 -3.44 1.45 -6.28
C VAL A 83 -2.91 2.44 -5.25
N LEU A 84 -2.93 2.04 -3.98
CA LEU A 84 -2.25 2.75 -2.91
C LEU A 84 -0.88 2.10 -2.68
N ILE A 85 0.19 2.79 -3.02
CA ILE A 85 1.55 2.34 -2.70
C ILE A 85 1.85 2.76 -1.27
N LEU A 86 2.22 1.80 -0.44
CA LEU A 86 2.47 1.99 0.98
C LEU A 86 3.82 1.39 1.37
N ASN A 87 4.61 2.11 2.14
CA ASN A 87 5.85 1.57 2.69
C ASN A 87 5.57 0.58 3.84
N PRO A 88 6.42 -0.44 4.04
CA PRO A 88 6.17 -1.51 5.01
C PRO A 88 6.28 -1.06 6.49
N ASP A 89 6.83 0.11 6.75
CA ASP A 89 7.01 0.71 8.08
C ASP A 89 5.96 1.78 8.42
N VAL A 90 4.98 2.00 7.54
CA VAL A 90 3.89 2.95 7.77
C VAL A 90 2.81 2.31 8.64
N LYS A 91 2.29 3.07 9.59
CA LYS A 91 1.08 2.75 10.35
C LYS A 91 -0.03 3.70 9.96
N LEU A 92 -1.11 3.17 9.40
CA LEU A 92 -2.29 3.96 9.05
C LEU A 92 -3.17 4.22 10.28
N THR A 93 -3.81 5.38 10.33
CA THR A 93 -4.95 5.61 11.23
C THR A 93 -6.24 5.12 10.57
N GLN A 94 -7.29 4.89 11.37
CA GLN A 94 -8.57 4.36 10.87
C GLN A 94 -9.17 5.21 9.74
N ASP A 95 -8.96 6.52 9.78
CA ASP A 95 -9.57 7.47 8.84
C ASP A 95 -8.67 7.82 7.65
N THR A 96 -7.40 7.39 7.66
CA THR A 96 -6.44 7.79 6.60
C THR A 96 -6.95 7.44 5.21
N ILE A 97 -7.40 6.20 5.00
CA ILE A 97 -7.88 5.76 3.69
C ILE A 97 -9.22 6.43 3.34
N ILE A 98 -10.10 6.59 4.32
CA ILE A 98 -11.41 7.23 4.13
C ILE A 98 -11.22 8.68 3.69
N ASN A 99 -10.37 9.42 4.39
CA ASN A 99 -10.08 10.82 4.08
C ASN A 99 -9.40 10.96 2.72
N LEU A 100 -8.40 10.10 2.43
CA LEU A 100 -7.72 10.12 1.14
C LEU A 100 -8.70 9.86 -0.02
N THR A 101 -9.59 8.88 0.11
CA THR A 101 -10.57 8.57 -0.93
C THR A 101 -11.59 9.68 -1.10
N SER A 102 -12.04 10.32 -0.03
CA SER A 102 -12.97 11.45 -0.09
C SER A 102 -12.35 12.65 -0.82
N GLU A 103 -11.09 12.95 -0.55
CA GLU A 103 -10.38 14.05 -1.23
C GLU A 103 -10.15 13.75 -2.72
N ILE A 104 -9.80 12.51 -3.06
CA ILE A 104 -9.61 12.07 -4.45
C ILE A 104 -10.92 12.18 -5.26
N GLU A 105 -12.07 11.91 -4.66
CA GLU A 105 -13.38 12.04 -5.32
C GLU A 105 -13.69 13.48 -5.77
N LEU A 106 -13.08 14.48 -5.13
CA LEU A 106 -13.23 15.89 -5.49
C LEU A 106 -12.36 16.30 -6.68
N ILE A 107 -11.41 15.45 -7.08
CA ILE A 107 -10.47 15.72 -8.17
C ILE A 107 -10.97 15.07 -9.46
N ASN A 108 -11.24 15.87 -10.48
CA ASN A 108 -11.79 15.38 -11.76
C ASN A 108 -10.82 14.47 -12.53
N SER A 109 -9.52 14.68 -12.39
CA SER A 109 -8.49 13.87 -13.06
C SER A 109 -7.16 14.01 -12.33
N PHE A 110 -6.50 12.88 -12.10
CA PHE A 110 -5.15 12.84 -11.55
C PHE A 110 -4.42 11.55 -12.01
N ALA A 111 -3.12 11.62 -12.11
CA ALA A 111 -2.26 10.45 -12.33
C ALA A 111 -1.73 9.91 -10.99
N ILE A 112 -1.29 10.79 -10.11
CA ILE A 112 -0.77 10.47 -8.79
C ILE A 112 -1.36 11.46 -7.78
N ALA A 113 -1.81 10.94 -6.64
CA ALA A 113 -2.20 11.74 -5.48
C ALA A 113 -1.46 11.21 -4.25
N ALA A 114 -0.99 12.10 -3.39
CA ALA A 114 -0.32 11.73 -2.14
C ALA A 114 -0.95 12.48 -0.98
N PRO A 115 -1.04 11.85 0.21
CA PRO A 115 -1.46 12.56 1.41
C PRO A 115 -0.44 13.65 1.77
N MET A 116 -0.93 14.69 2.41
CA MET A 116 -0.07 15.75 2.90
C MET A 116 0.84 15.23 4.02
N GLU A 117 2.14 15.46 3.88
CA GLU A 117 3.09 15.23 4.97
C GLU A 117 3.06 16.42 5.94
N ILE A 118 2.75 16.17 7.20
CA ILE A 118 2.81 17.18 8.26
C ILE A 118 4.10 16.96 9.04
N THR A 119 5.15 17.65 8.64
CA THR A 119 6.46 17.59 9.32
C THR A 119 6.55 18.55 10.50
N ASP A 120 5.71 19.58 10.51
CA ASP A 120 5.56 20.55 11.60
C ASP A 120 4.10 21.03 11.59
N LEU A 121 3.46 21.14 12.76
CA LEU A 121 2.08 21.62 12.90
C LEU A 121 1.83 23.01 12.29
N LYS A 122 2.88 23.73 11.92
CA LYS A 122 2.84 25.07 11.31
C LYS A 122 3.12 25.12 9.80
N LYS A 123 3.57 24.01 9.19
CA LYS A 123 3.91 23.98 7.74
C LYS A 123 3.19 22.83 7.05
N LYS A 124 2.15 23.17 6.31
CA LYS A 124 1.44 22.22 5.42
C LYS A 124 2.13 22.26 4.05
N LYS A 125 2.65 21.11 3.59
CA LYS A 125 3.09 20.95 2.20
C LYS A 125 2.13 19.99 1.50
N LEU A 126 1.45 20.51 0.48
CA LEU A 126 0.67 19.71 -0.47
C LEU A 126 1.58 19.42 -1.67
N TRP A 127 1.67 18.14 -2.04
CA TRP A 127 2.29 17.71 -3.28
C TRP A 127 1.20 17.19 -4.21
N PHE A 128 1.00 17.88 -5.32
CA PHE A 128 0.19 17.40 -6.44
C PHE A 128 1.12 17.20 -7.64
N TYR A 129 1.06 16.06 -8.27
CA TYR A 129 1.71 15.76 -9.55
C TYR A 129 0.69 15.19 -10.52
#